data_3fce07233beb086cb29c756a2f2b92d7
#
_entry.id   3fce07233beb086cb29c756a2f2b92d7
#
_cell.length_a   1.000
_cell.length_b   1.000
_cell.length_c   1.000
_cell.angle_alpha   90.00
_cell.angle_beta   90.00
_cell.angle_gamma   90.00
#
_symmetry.space_group_name_H-M   'P 1'
#
loop_
_entity.id
_entity.type
_entity.pdbx_description
1 polymer ?
#
loop_
_entity_poly.entity_id
_entity_poly.type
_entity_poly.pdbx_seq_one_letter_code
_entity_poly.pdbx_strand_id
1 'polypeptide(L)'
;MINGQIRDKGVRLISDTGEQIGIVSARDAQKMADEKNLDLVKISPQAKPPVCKIMNYSKYKFDLAKKEKEARKKQKVVAVKEVRLSPNIDTHDVQVKVKNAIKFLKDGNKVKVSIRFRGRELSRTDVAIDIMKDFADQVSEYGVVEKQPKMEARTMAMFVGPKA
;
A
#
# COMPACT_ATOMS: atom_id res chain seq x y z
N MET A 1 -24.80 -6.81 -5.07
CA MET A 1 -26.21 -6.91 -5.51
C MET A 1 -27.07 -7.14 -4.29
N ILE A 2 -28.21 -6.47 -4.24
CA ILE A 2 -29.16 -6.51 -3.11
C ILE A 2 -30.59 -6.71 -3.61
N ASN A 3 -31.40 -7.35 -2.80
CA ASN A 3 -32.86 -7.49 -3.01
C ASN A 3 -33.22 -7.93 -4.46
N GLY A 4 -34.12 -7.27 -5.13
CA GLY A 4 -34.61 -7.58 -6.47
C GLY A 4 -33.53 -7.58 -7.60
N GLN A 5 -32.31 -7.17 -7.31
CA GLN A 5 -31.18 -7.29 -8.26
C GLN A 5 -30.62 -8.71 -8.34
N ILE A 6 -30.97 -9.58 -7.39
CA ILE A 6 -30.54 -10.98 -7.32
C ILE A 6 -31.48 -11.82 -8.17
N ARG A 7 -31.04 -12.21 -9.36
CA ARG A 7 -31.83 -12.95 -10.36
C ARG A 7 -31.43 -14.43 -10.49
N ASP A 8 -30.65 -14.92 -9.54
CA ASP A 8 -30.18 -16.31 -9.54
C ASP A 8 -31.36 -17.27 -9.27
N LYS A 9 -31.36 -18.44 -9.91
CA LYS A 9 -32.40 -19.47 -9.71
C LYS A 9 -32.39 -20.03 -8.29
N GLY A 10 -31.21 -20.21 -7.71
CA GLY A 10 -31.03 -20.72 -6.35
C GLY A 10 -29.87 -20.02 -5.68
N VAL A 11 -29.99 -19.77 -4.39
CA VAL A 11 -28.97 -19.12 -3.56
C VAL A 11 -28.77 -19.88 -2.27
N ARG A 12 -27.55 -19.94 -1.77
CA ARG A 12 -27.29 -20.44 -0.42
C ARG A 12 -27.56 -19.31 0.56
N LEU A 13 -28.62 -19.50 1.36
CA LEU A 13 -29.11 -18.46 2.25
C LEU A 13 -28.52 -18.60 3.66
N ILE A 14 -28.03 -17.50 4.21
CA ILE A 14 -27.61 -17.36 5.60
C ILE A 14 -28.59 -16.40 6.28
N SER A 15 -29.10 -16.79 7.45
CA SER A 15 -30.00 -15.95 8.24
C SER A 15 -29.29 -14.70 8.80
N ASP A 16 -30.06 -13.80 9.39
CA ASP A 16 -29.57 -12.65 10.15
C ASP A 16 -28.72 -13.04 11.35
N THR A 17 -29.06 -14.18 12.01
CA THR A 17 -28.30 -14.76 13.13
C THR A 17 -27.01 -15.46 12.71
N GLY A 18 -26.84 -15.73 11.41
CA GLY A 18 -25.64 -16.40 10.87
C GLY A 18 -25.83 -17.90 10.61
N GLU A 19 -27.01 -18.44 10.86
CA GLU A 19 -27.31 -19.84 10.56
C GLU A 19 -27.47 -20.08 9.05
N GLN A 20 -27.00 -21.22 8.57
CA GLN A 20 -27.20 -21.64 7.19
C GLN A 20 -28.58 -22.29 7.04
N ILE A 21 -29.46 -21.61 6.31
CA ILE A 21 -30.82 -22.15 6.01
C ILE A 21 -30.74 -23.22 4.91
N GLY A 22 -29.76 -23.11 4.00
CA GLY A 22 -29.58 -24.02 2.88
C GLY A 22 -29.74 -23.35 1.53
N ILE A 23 -30.04 -24.15 0.50
CA ILE A 23 -30.24 -23.68 -0.87
C ILE A 23 -31.73 -23.45 -1.07
N VAL A 24 -32.10 -22.20 -1.36
CA VAL A 24 -33.47 -21.76 -1.60
C VAL A 24 -33.57 -20.95 -2.86
N SER A 25 -34.77 -20.75 -3.41
CA SER A 25 -34.94 -19.84 -4.55
C SER A 25 -34.68 -18.40 -4.12
N ALA A 26 -34.19 -17.56 -5.04
CA ALA A 26 -33.98 -16.15 -4.74
C ALA A 26 -35.27 -15.43 -4.32
N ARG A 27 -36.42 -15.90 -4.83
CA ARG A 27 -37.76 -15.36 -4.45
C ARG A 27 -38.13 -15.70 -3.00
N ASP A 28 -37.87 -16.92 -2.57
CA ASP A 28 -38.17 -17.33 -1.19
C ASP A 28 -37.18 -16.66 -0.21
N ALA A 29 -35.91 -16.58 -0.60
CA ALA A 29 -34.91 -15.82 0.16
C ALA A 29 -35.30 -14.33 0.34
N GLN A 30 -35.87 -13.72 -0.69
CA GLN A 30 -36.36 -12.34 -0.61
C GLN A 30 -37.56 -12.20 0.32
N LYS A 31 -38.52 -13.12 0.24
CA LYS A 31 -39.69 -13.14 1.16
C LYS A 31 -39.23 -13.22 2.63
N MET A 32 -38.30 -14.11 2.91
CA MET A 32 -37.75 -14.28 4.27
C MET A 32 -37.02 -13.02 4.78
N ALA A 33 -36.37 -12.28 3.88
CA ALA A 33 -35.77 -11.00 4.21
C ALA A 33 -36.82 -9.92 4.48
N ASP A 34 -37.87 -9.85 3.63
CA ASP A 34 -38.99 -8.90 3.76
C ASP A 34 -39.77 -9.10 5.04
N GLU A 35 -40.05 -10.34 5.43
CA GLU A 35 -40.73 -10.70 6.70
C GLU A 35 -39.97 -10.17 7.93
N LYS A 36 -38.65 -10.07 7.85
CA LYS A 36 -37.80 -9.54 8.91
C LYS A 36 -37.50 -8.03 8.77
N ASN A 37 -38.05 -7.36 7.74
CA ASN A 37 -37.73 -5.98 7.39
C ASN A 37 -36.22 -5.75 7.21
N LEU A 38 -35.53 -6.71 6.60
CA LEU A 38 -34.11 -6.70 6.32
C LEU A 38 -33.86 -6.85 4.81
N ASP A 39 -32.63 -6.66 4.41
CA ASP A 39 -32.20 -6.77 3.02
C ASP A 39 -31.61 -8.15 2.74
N LEU A 40 -31.87 -8.67 1.53
CA LEU A 40 -31.16 -9.82 0.99
C LEU A 40 -29.90 -9.33 0.28
N VAL A 41 -28.73 -9.70 0.77
CA VAL A 41 -27.44 -9.22 0.25
C VAL A 41 -26.61 -10.40 -0.28
N LYS A 42 -26.21 -10.33 -1.56
CA LYS A 42 -25.30 -11.31 -2.17
C LYS A 42 -23.87 -11.02 -1.72
N ILE A 43 -23.35 -11.83 -0.79
CA ILE A 43 -21.99 -11.65 -0.22
C ILE A 43 -20.91 -12.37 -1.02
N SER A 44 -21.21 -13.51 -1.64
CA SER A 44 -20.26 -14.25 -2.47
C SER A 44 -20.87 -14.59 -3.83
N PRO A 45 -20.67 -13.74 -4.84
CA PRO A 45 -21.25 -13.95 -6.17
C PRO A 45 -20.59 -15.08 -6.97
N GLN A 46 -19.33 -15.41 -6.65
CA GLN A 46 -18.57 -16.44 -7.38
C GLN A 46 -18.84 -17.87 -6.91
N ALA A 47 -19.48 -18.05 -5.76
CA ALA A 47 -19.85 -19.37 -5.25
C ALA A 47 -20.95 -20.00 -6.13
N LYS A 48 -20.96 -21.31 -6.24
CA LYS A 48 -21.98 -22.09 -6.96
C LYS A 48 -22.67 -23.03 -5.97
N PRO A 49 -23.92 -22.77 -5.56
CA PRO A 49 -24.73 -21.57 -5.80
C PRO A 49 -24.19 -20.34 -5.05
N PRO A 50 -24.53 -19.09 -5.52
CA PRO A 50 -24.07 -17.87 -4.85
C PRO A 50 -24.61 -17.78 -3.43
N VAL A 51 -23.82 -17.17 -2.54
CA VAL A 51 -24.17 -17.03 -1.12
C VAL A 51 -24.83 -15.69 -0.89
N CYS A 52 -26.01 -15.72 -0.29
CA CYS A 52 -26.77 -14.55 0.13
C CYS A 52 -26.98 -14.58 1.64
N LYS A 53 -27.00 -13.42 2.26
CA LYS A 53 -27.26 -13.24 3.69
C LYS A 53 -28.34 -12.20 3.91
N ILE A 54 -29.24 -12.49 4.85
CA ILE A 54 -30.25 -11.53 5.33
C ILE A 54 -29.57 -10.61 6.34
N MET A 55 -29.55 -9.30 6.09
CA MET A 55 -28.94 -8.30 6.97
C MET A 55 -29.41 -6.89 6.66
N ASN A 56 -29.14 -5.95 7.55
CA ASN A 56 -29.29 -4.52 7.24
C ASN A 56 -28.12 -4.07 6.35
N TYR A 57 -28.40 -3.80 5.07
CA TYR A 57 -27.37 -3.40 4.09
C TYR A 57 -26.68 -2.09 4.42
N SER A 58 -27.40 -1.10 4.96
CA SER A 58 -26.84 0.19 5.33
C SER A 58 -25.79 0.05 6.44
N LYS A 59 -26.11 -0.75 7.48
CA LYS A 59 -25.18 -1.07 8.56
C LYS A 59 -23.97 -1.84 8.04
N TYR A 60 -24.20 -2.84 7.19
CA TYR A 60 -23.12 -3.63 6.58
C TYR A 60 -22.15 -2.77 5.76
N LYS A 61 -22.69 -1.85 4.92
CA LYS A 61 -21.88 -0.91 4.12
C LYS A 61 -21.06 0.01 5.01
N PHE A 62 -21.64 0.50 6.09
CA PHE A 62 -20.95 1.35 7.05
C PHE A 62 -19.81 0.60 7.76
N ASP A 63 -20.06 -0.61 8.23
CA ASP A 63 -19.06 -1.45 8.91
C ASP A 63 -17.91 -1.84 7.95
N LEU A 64 -18.22 -2.12 6.69
CA LEU A 64 -17.23 -2.37 5.64
C LEU A 64 -16.34 -1.15 5.42
N ALA A 65 -16.92 0.02 5.22
CA ALA A 65 -16.18 1.27 5.03
C ALA A 65 -15.31 1.61 6.26
N LYS A 66 -15.81 1.33 7.47
CA LYS A 66 -15.04 1.49 8.71
C LYS A 66 -13.84 0.55 8.75
N LYS A 67 -14.04 -0.74 8.44
CA LYS A 67 -12.96 -1.74 8.38
C LYS A 67 -11.90 -1.38 7.33
N GLU A 68 -12.32 -0.95 6.15
CA GLU A 68 -11.39 -0.50 5.09
C GLU A 68 -10.57 0.72 5.53
N LYS A 69 -11.22 1.69 6.17
CA LYS A 69 -10.54 2.88 6.70
C LYS A 69 -9.53 2.52 7.79
N GLU A 70 -9.88 1.59 8.68
CA GLU A 70 -8.98 1.09 9.72
C GLU A 70 -7.83 0.28 9.13
N ALA A 71 -8.10 -0.60 8.16
CA ALA A 71 -7.07 -1.36 7.44
C ALA A 71 -6.09 -0.42 6.74
N ARG A 72 -6.61 0.61 6.04
CA ARG A 72 -5.77 1.63 5.39
C ARG A 72 -4.91 2.42 6.39
N LYS A 73 -5.45 2.75 7.58
CA LYS A 73 -4.67 3.42 8.64
C LYS A 73 -3.57 2.53 9.22
N LYS A 74 -3.81 1.21 9.32
CA LYS A 74 -2.83 0.24 9.83
C LYS A 74 -1.79 -0.15 8.78
N GLN A 75 -2.05 0.11 7.50
CA GLN A 75 -1.12 -0.19 6.44
C GLN A 75 0.08 0.75 6.53
N LYS A 76 1.26 0.20 6.81
CA LYS A 76 2.51 0.97 6.84
C LYS A 76 2.85 1.40 5.39
N VAL A 77 2.67 2.68 5.11
CA VAL A 77 3.02 3.25 3.80
C VAL A 77 4.52 3.49 3.78
N VAL A 78 5.24 2.73 2.94
CA VAL A 78 6.66 2.97 2.67
C VAL A 78 6.76 4.16 1.72
N ALA A 79 7.18 5.31 2.23
CA ALA A 79 7.43 6.49 1.41
C ALA A 79 8.88 6.50 0.89
N VAL A 80 9.09 7.11 -0.27
CA VAL A 80 10.44 7.38 -0.79
C VAL A 80 10.80 8.81 -0.39
N LYS A 81 11.83 8.95 0.47
CA LYS A 81 12.37 10.24 0.91
C LYS A 81 13.60 10.58 0.09
N GLU A 82 13.67 11.79 -0.43
CA GLU A 82 14.81 12.23 -1.23
C GLU A 82 15.84 12.96 -0.37
N VAL A 83 17.10 12.54 -0.50
CA VAL A 83 18.28 13.23 0.06
C VAL A 83 19.13 13.72 -1.10
N ARG A 84 19.24 15.03 -1.23
CA ARG A 84 20.01 15.68 -2.29
C ARG A 84 21.40 16.02 -1.80
N LEU A 85 22.39 15.64 -2.59
CA LEU A 85 23.80 15.97 -2.41
C LEU A 85 24.26 16.85 -3.59
N SER A 86 25.41 17.49 -3.46
CA SER A 86 26.08 18.18 -4.55
C SER A 86 27.45 17.57 -4.83
N PRO A 87 28.01 17.73 -6.05
CA PRO A 87 29.34 17.20 -6.37
C PRO A 87 30.48 17.83 -5.55
N ASN A 88 30.23 18.99 -4.99
CA ASN A 88 31.21 19.76 -4.17
C ASN A 88 30.75 19.85 -2.71
N ILE A 89 30.02 18.84 -2.21
CA ILE A 89 29.49 18.83 -0.85
C ILE A 89 30.63 18.71 0.16
N ASP A 90 30.54 19.44 1.26
CA ASP A 90 31.49 19.34 2.37
C ASP A 90 31.21 18.08 3.21
N THR A 91 32.26 17.54 3.83
CA THR A 91 32.19 16.33 4.66
C THR A 91 31.21 16.47 5.82
N HIS A 92 31.12 17.65 6.43
CA HIS A 92 30.16 17.93 7.49
C HIS A 92 28.71 17.82 6.99
N ASP A 93 28.41 18.40 5.83
CA ASP A 93 27.10 18.35 5.22
C ASP A 93 26.70 16.91 4.82
N VAL A 94 27.66 16.12 4.32
CA VAL A 94 27.44 14.69 4.05
C VAL A 94 26.98 13.97 5.32
N GLN A 95 27.66 14.20 6.44
CA GLN A 95 27.29 13.58 7.72
C GLN A 95 25.89 13.94 8.20
N VAL A 96 25.49 15.21 8.04
CA VAL A 96 24.12 15.66 8.35
C VAL A 96 23.11 14.93 7.46
N LYS A 97 23.41 14.79 6.17
CA LYS A 97 22.53 14.07 5.22
C LYS A 97 22.47 12.59 5.51
N VAL A 98 23.58 11.97 5.92
CA VAL A 98 23.63 10.56 6.38
C VAL A 98 22.75 10.36 7.61
N LYS A 99 22.85 11.23 8.63
CA LYS A 99 21.99 11.16 9.82
C LYS A 99 20.51 11.24 9.47
N ASN A 100 20.13 12.12 8.55
CA ASN A 100 18.75 12.25 8.08
C ASN A 100 18.30 10.98 7.32
N ALA A 101 19.15 10.41 6.48
CA ALA A 101 18.86 9.16 5.77
C ALA A 101 18.67 8.00 6.73
N ILE A 102 19.51 7.87 7.75
CA ILE A 102 19.39 6.85 8.80
C ILE A 102 18.04 6.96 9.52
N LYS A 103 17.63 8.20 9.85
CA LYS A 103 16.31 8.43 10.45
C LYS A 103 15.18 7.95 9.56
N PHE A 104 15.21 8.26 8.25
CA PHE A 104 14.20 7.81 7.30
C PHE A 104 14.19 6.29 7.15
N LEU A 105 15.35 5.65 7.12
CA LEU A 105 15.48 4.19 7.04
C LEU A 105 14.95 3.51 8.31
N LYS A 106 15.23 4.05 9.50
CA LYS A 106 14.68 3.57 10.78
C LYS A 106 13.15 3.69 10.83
N ASP A 107 12.59 4.73 10.24
CA ASP A 107 11.14 4.91 10.11
C ASP A 107 10.52 3.94 9.07
N GLY A 108 11.34 3.14 8.40
CA GLY A 108 10.93 2.16 7.39
C GLY A 108 10.64 2.76 6.03
N ASN A 109 11.13 3.95 5.74
CA ASN A 109 11.04 4.59 4.44
C ASN A 109 12.22 4.23 3.54
N LYS A 110 12.01 4.29 2.23
CA LYS A 110 13.11 4.22 1.25
C LYS A 110 13.75 5.59 1.07
N VAL A 111 15.05 5.61 0.83
CA VAL A 111 15.80 6.85 0.60
C VAL A 111 16.31 6.86 -0.85
N LYS A 112 15.93 7.91 -1.58
CA LYS A 112 16.52 8.24 -2.89
C LYS A 112 17.63 9.25 -2.66
N VAL A 113 18.87 8.85 -2.87
CA VAL A 113 20.02 9.76 -2.84
C VAL A 113 20.23 10.29 -4.25
N SER A 114 20.24 11.60 -4.43
CA SER A 114 20.41 12.22 -5.75
C SER A 114 21.49 13.31 -5.75
N ILE A 115 22.28 13.35 -6.83
CA ILE A 115 23.25 14.42 -7.13
C ILE A 115 22.84 15.00 -8.47
N ARG A 116 22.54 16.30 -8.50
CA ARG A 116 22.22 17.02 -9.72
C ARG A 116 23.43 17.81 -10.20
N PHE A 117 23.85 17.58 -11.43
CA PHE A 117 24.96 18.26 -12.06
C PHE A 117 24.51 19.53 -12.80
N ARG A 118 25.24 20.61 -12.64
CA ARG A 118 25.01 21.88 -13.34
C ARG A 118 26.17 22.20 -14.27
N GLY A 119 25.87 22.55 -15.53
CA GLY A 119 26.84 22.99 -16.51
C GLY A 119 28.06 22.06 -16.61
N ARG A 120 29.24 22.58 -16.28
CA ARG A 120 30.53 21.87 -16.37
C ARG A 120 30.74 20.76 -15.34
N GLU A 121 29.85 20.60 -14.36
CA GLU A 121 29.97 19.57 -13.33
C GLU A 121 29.70 18.15 -13.88
N LEU A 122 29.14 18.05 -15.09
CA LEU A 122 28.94 16.75 -15.78
C LEU A 122 30.24 15.98 -16.02
N SER A 123 31.40 16.65 -16.03
CA SER A 123 32.71 15.99 -16.13
C SER A 123 33.17 15.34 -14.82
N ARG A 124 32.47 15.56 -13.69
CA ARG A 124 32.80 15.04 -12.35
C ARG A 124 31.91 13.90 -11.92
N THR A 125 31.44 13.07 -12.83
CA THR A 125 30.60 11.92 -12.53
C THR A 125 31.31 10.90 -11.65
N ASP A 126 32.63 10.72 -11.82
CA ASP A 126 33.43 9.78 -11.04
C ASP A 126 33.45 10.16 -9.55
N VAL A 127 33.67 11.44 -9.27
CA VAL A 127 33.63 11.97 -7.89
C VAL A 127 32.25 11.77 -7.26
N ALA A 128 31.19 11.95 -8.03
CA ALA A 128 29.83 11.75 -7.54
C ALA A 128 29.53 10.27 -7.22
N ILE A 129 30.08 9.35 -8.01
CA ILE A 129 29.96 7.90 -7.73
C ILE A 129 30.65 7.57 -6.41
N ASP A 130 31.84 8.12 -6.17
CA ASP A 130 32.57 7.89 -4.93
C ASP A 130 31.84 8.45 -3.72
N ILE A 131 31.29 9.67 -3.81
CA ILE A 131 30.46 10.27 -2.77
C ILE A 131 29.24 9.39 -2.47
N MET A 132 28.58 8.83 -3.50
CA MET A 132 27.43 7.96 -3.30
C MET A 132 27.79 6.62 -2.68
N LYS A 133 28.96 6.04 -3.03
CA LYS A 133 29.46 4.80 -2.42
C LYS A 133 29.78 5.02 -0.94
N ASP A 134 30.52 6.08 -0.61
CA ASP A 134 30.81 6.44 0.78
C ASP A 134 29.52 6.66 1.59
N PHE A 135 28.54 7.32 0.98
CA PHE A 135 27.23 7.51 1.61
C PHE A 135 26.53 6.14 1.86
N ALA A 136 26.56 5.25 0.87
CA ALA A 136 25.99 3.90 1.00
C ALA A 136 26.65 3.10 2.11
N ASP A 137 27.97 3.18 2.22
CA ASP A 137 28.75 2.49 3.26
C ASP A 137 28.39 3.02 4.66
N GLN A 138 28.23 4.33 4.81
CA GLN A 138 27.84 4.93 6.09
C GLN A 138 26.40 4.60 6.53
N VAL A 139 25.50 4.30 5.61
CA VAL A 139 24.12 3.86 5.91
C VAL A 139 23.92 2.37 5.88
N SER A 140 24.95 1.58 5.55
CA SER A 140 24.90 0.13 5.34
C SER A 140 24.41 -0.67 6.55
N GLU A 141 24.58 -0.14 7.75
CA GLU A 141 24.06 -0.73 8.99
C GLU A 141 22.52 -0.70 9.04
N TYR A 142 21.89 0.35 8.49
CA TYR A 142 20.44 0.61 8.57
C TYR A 142 19.70 0.40 7.27
N GLY A 143 20.40 0.28 6.16
CA GLY A 143 19.81 0.15 4.83
C GLY A 143 20.61 -0.70 3.87
N VAL A 144 19.95 -1.17 2.82
CA VAL A 144 20.54 -1.92 1.71
C VAL A 144 20.35 -1.16 0.42
N VAL A 145 21.40 -1.05 -0.39
CA VAL A 145 21.32 -0.43 -1.71
C VAL A 145 20.48 -1.32 -2.62
N GLU A 146 19.29 -0.87 -2.97
CA GLU A 146 18.39 -1.57 -3.90
C GLU A 146 18.75 -1.28 -5.36
N LYS A 147 19.16 -0.04 -5.64
CA LYS A 147 19.63 0.37 -6.97
C LYS A 147 20.94 1.13 -6.84
N GLN A 148 21.96 0.64 -7.54
CA GLN A 148 23.26 1.28 -7.62
C GLN A 148 23.18 2.69 -8.24
N PRO A 149 24.16 3.58 -7.98
CA PRO A 149 24.21 4.89 -8.58
C PRO A 149 24.12 4.79 -10.10
N LYS A 150 23.10 5.43 -10.67
CA LYS A 150 22.89 5.47 -12.12
C LYS A 150 22.64 6.91 -12.57
N MET A 151 23.26 7.26 -13.68
CA MET A 151 23.03 8.55 -14.32
C MET A 151 21.73 8.57 -15.09
N GLU A 152 20.86 9.53 -14.79
CA GLU A 152 19.60 9.78 -15.49
C GLU A 152 19.62 11.26 -15.95
N ALA A 153 19.90 11.48 -17.22
CA ALA A 153 20.10 12.81 -17.80
C ALA A 153 21.19 13.61 -17.06
N ARG A 154 20.84 14.59 -16.26
CA ARG A 154 21.76 15.44 -15.48
C ARG A 154 21.71 15.16 -13.98
N THR A 155 21.18 14.02 -13.59
CA THR A 155 21.03 13.63 -12.18
C THR A 155 21.51 12.21 -12.00
N MET A 156 22.39 11.99 -11.04
CA MET A 156 22.76 10.66 -10.60
C MET A 156 21.87 10.29 -9.41
N ALA A 157 21.28 9.12 -9.43
CA ALA A 157 20.37 8.64 -8.38
C ALA A 157 20.74 7.24 -7.92
N MET A 158 20.61 7.01 -6.61
CA MET A 158 20.75 5.73 -5.94
C MET A 158 19.56 5.53 -5.02
N PHE A 159 19.12 4.29 -4.86
CA PHE A 159 18.02 3.96 -3.95
C PHE A 159 18.51 3.03 -2.85
N VAL A 160 18.19 3.39 -1.63
CA VAL A 160 18.49 2.61 -0.43
C VAL A 160 17.17 2.24 0.25
N GLY A 161 16.95 0.95 0.45
CA GLY A 161 15.81 0.44 1.20
C GLY A 161 16.17 0.21 2.67
N PRO A 162 15.18 0.23 3.58
CA PRO A 162 15.42 -0.10 4.98
C PRO A 162 15.81 -1.56 5.12
N LYS A 163 16.75 -1.83 6.02
CA LYS A 163 17.10 -3.21 6.43
C LYS A 163 15.98 -3.74 7.30
N ALA A 164 15.49 -4.94 6.98
CA ALA A 164 14.45 -5.61 7.76
C ALA A 164 14.94 -6.02 9.15
#